data_6064717dd4f3605d388a382a3467caf5
#
_entry.id   6064717dd4f3605d388a382a3467caf5
#
_cell.length_a   1.000
_cell.length_b   1.000
_cell.length_c   1.000
_cell.angle_alpha   90.00
_cell.angle_beta   90.00
_cell.angle_gamma   90.00
#
_symmetry.space_group_name_H-M   'P 1'
#
loop_
_entity.id
_entity.type
_entity.pdbx_description
1 polymer ?
#
loop_
_entity_poly.entity_id
_entity_poly.type
_entity_poly.pdbx_seq_one_letter_code
_entity_poly.pdbx_strand_id
1 'polypeptide(L)'
;MYRAASDTKSLAISAATKEVFSYVEALKHGFFLVRKTKLLTNTSIKDIQQVLEHNNAGFRRVPGTTLKNQLGEIVYTPPQNADEIEFYMANLEKFINDDTISELDPLIKMAIIHHQFESIHPFFDGNGRTGRIVNILYLVIKELLDIPILYLSRYVIRNKGEYYRLLQDVRVNNSWEEWIIFMLKGVEETAEQTIYLVKQVSIMMAEYKFKMRPVFGKVYRHELLNNLFNHPYTKIEFIMNDLGIKRLTAAKYLDMLVDLELLKKIKVGRENYYLNTKLIDLFMNFSVEVQDNELNRIITTHE
;
A
#
# COMPACT_ATOMS: atom_id res chain seq x y z
N MET A 1 -7.74 4.38 -12.35
CA MET A 1 -7.22 4.72 -11.01
C MET A 1 -6.38 6.02 -11.03
N TYR A 2 -5.32 6.12 -11.81
CA TYR A 2 -4.45 7.32 -11.87
C TYR A 2 -5.05 8.58 -12.52
N ARG A 3 -6.13 8.46 -13.28
CA ARG A 3 -6.87 9.65 -13.81
C ARG A 3 -7.42 10.56 -12.70
N ALA A 4 -7.72 10.02 -11.55
CA ALA A 4 -8.37 10.74 -10.47
C ALA A 4 -7.42 11.64 -9.65
N ALA A 5 -6.11 11.33 -9.64
CA ALA A 5 -5.15 12.07 -8.83
C ALA A 5 -4.81 13.47 -9.36
N SER A 6 -4.99 13.71 -10.67
CA SER A 6 -4.59 14.96 -11.33
C SER A 6 -5.72 15.89 -11.75
N ASP A 7 -6.96 15.39 -11.83
CA ASP A 7 -8.12 16.12 -12.31
C ASP A 7 -9.27 16.12 -11.29
N THR A 8 -9.05 16.75 -10.15
CA THR A 8 -10.09 16.93 -9.12
C THR A 8 -11.29 17.78 -9.55
N LYS A 9 -11.31 18.29 -10.77
CA LYS A 9 -12.37 19.20 -11.24
C LYS A 9 -13.35 18.65 -12.27
N SER A 10 -13.18 17.44 -12.83
CA SER A 10 -14.04 17.03 -13.96
C SER A 10 -14.52 15.58 -14.06
N LEU A 11 -14.13 14.68 -13.15
CA LEU A 11 -14.62 13.31 -13.14
C LEU A 11 -15.04 12.92 -11.71
N ALA A 12 -16.25 12.39 -11.55
CA ALA A 12 -16.70 11.81 -10.30
C ALA A 12 -15.71 10.66 -9.91
N ILE A 13 -14.85 10.93 -8.93
CA ILE A 13 -13.91 9.95 -8.40
C ILE A 13 -14.74 8.88 -7.71
N SER A 14 -14.60 7.60 -8.09
CA SER A 14 -15.31 6.50 -7.44
C SER A 14 -14.92 6.41 -5.96
N ALA A 15 -15.82 5.90 -5.12
CA ALA A 15 -15.53 5.67 -3.70
C ALA A 15 -14.27 4.80 -3.51
N ALA A 16 -14.12 3.73 -4.32
CA ALA A 16 -12.93 2.86 -4.30
C ALA A 16 -11.64 3.62 -4.66
N THR A 17 -11.70 4.58 -5.57
CA THR A 17 -10.54 5.39 -5.91
C THR A 17 -10.16 6.34 -4.78
N LYS A 18 -11.14 6.95 -4.12
CA LYS A 18 -10.90 7.80 -2.93
C LYS A 18 -10.25 6.99 -1.80
N GLU A 19 -10.75 5.80 -1.53
CA GLU A 19 -10.23 4.90 -0.52
C GLU A 19 -8.74 4.57 -0.75
N VAL A 20 -8.35 4.27 -1.99
CA VAL A 20 -6.94 4.02 -2.34
C VAL A 20 -6.07 5.25 -2.10
N PHE A 21 -6.55 6.45 -2.44
CA PHE A 21 -5.80 7.68 -2.18
C PHE A 21 -5.63 7.94 -0.69
N SER A 22 -6.71 7.85 0.08
CA SER A 22 -6.66 8.01 1.54
C SER A 22 -5.69 7.01 2.18
N TYR A 23 -5.67 5.76 1.70
CA TYR A 23 -4.72 4.75 2.18
C TYR A 23 -3.26 5.15 1.89
N VAL A 24 -2.95 5.60 0.67
CA VAL A 24 -1.60 6.03 0.29
C VAL A 24 -1.17 7.27 1.07
N GLU A 25 -2.07 8.23 1.28
CA GLU A 25 -1.79 9.44 2.07
C GLU A 25 -1.54 9.08 3.54
N ALA A 26 -2.38 8.23 4.13
CA ALA A 26 -2.22 7.76 5.50
C ALA A 26 -0.89 7.00 5.71
N LEU A 27 -0.53 6.13 4.75
CA LEU A 27 0.74 5.40 4.79
C LEU A 27 1.94 6.34 4.70
N LYS A 28 1.92 7.33 3.79
CA LYS A 28 2.98 8.34 3.67
C LYS A 28 3.08 9.19 4.94
N HIS A 29 1.95 9.63 5.46
CA HIS A 29 1.89 10.41 6.69
C HIS A 29 2.53 9.64 7.86
N GLY A 30 2.11 8.39 8.09
CA GLY A 30 2.68 7.52 9.10
C GLY A 30 4.18 7.27 8.90
N PHE A 31 4.62 7.07 7.66
CA PHE A 31 6.04 6.88 7.34
C PHE A 31 6.90 8.09 7.74
N PHE A 32 6.46 9.32 7.45
CA PHE A 32 7.17 10.53 7.88
C PHE A 32 7.22 10.65 9.40
N LEU A 33 6.15 10.30 10.11
CA LEU A 33 6.11 10.30 11.57
C LEU A 33 7.15 9.33 12.14
N VAL A 34 7.12 8.05 11.73
CA VAL A 34 8.01 7.02 12.29
C VAL A 34 9.47 7.23 11.90
N ARG A 35 9.74 7.78 10.71
CA ARG A 35 11.13 8.16 10.34
C ARG A 35 11.71 9.23 11.24
N LYS A 36 10.88 10.19 11.67
CA LYS A 36 11.29 11.29 12.53
C LYS A 36 11.46 10.85 13.98
N THR A 37 10.53 10.06 14.49
CA THR A 37 10.44 9.71 15.93
C THR A 37 11.07 8.37 16.27
N LYS A 38 11.18 7.46 15.30
CA LYS A 38 11.53 6.05 15.48
C LYS A 38 10.55 5.30 16.40
N LEU A 39 9.39 5.85 16.62
CA LEU A 39 8.34 5.30 17.48
C LEU A 39 7.00 5.25 16.74
N LEU A 40 6.19 4.25 17.07
CA LEU A 40 4.80 4.13 16.64
C LEU A 40 3.91 4.21 17.88
N THR A 41 3.42 5.41 18.16
CA THR A 41 2.61 5.71 19.34
C THR A 41 1.12 5.66 19.03
N ASN A 42 0.28 5.56 20.06
CA ASN A 42 -1.18 5.67 19.95
C ASN A 42 -1.61 7.01 19.32
N THR A 43 -0.86 8.08 19.55
CA THR A 43 -1.09 9.36 18.87
C THR A 43 -0.84 9.22 17.37
N SER A 44 0.30 8.64 16.97
CA SER A 44 0.61 8.39 15.55
C SER A 44 -0.42 7.49 14.89
N ILE A 45 -0.91 6.46 15.58
CA ILE A 45 -1.94 5.54 15.07
C ILE A 45 -3.28 6.26 14.87
N LYS A 46 -3.67 7.15 15.81
CA LYS A 46 -4.87 7.99 15.67
C LYS A 46 -4.74 8.96 14.50
N ASP A 47 -3.57 9.61 14.32
CA ASP A 47 -3.30 10.53 13.22
C ASP A 47 -3.37 9.82 11.86
N ILE A 48 -2.82 8.60 11.76
CA ILE A 48 -2.89 7.75 10.56
C ILE A 48 -4.34 7.43 10.22
N GLN A 49 -5.13 6.99 11.20
CA GLN A 49 -6.55 6.67 11.01
C GLN A 49 -7.37 7.92 10.65
N GLN A 50 -7.06 9.08 11.23
CA GLN A 50 -7.70 10.35 10.89
C GLN A 50 -7.48 10.71 9.41
N VAL A 51 -6.27 10.56 8.89
CA VAL A 51 -5.97 10.77 7.46
C VAL A 51 -6.71 9.75 6.59
N LEU A 52 -6.75 8.48 7.03
CA LEU A 52 -7.38 7.38 6.30
C LEU A 52 -8.89 7.56 6.15
N GLU A 53 -9.58 7.94 7.23
CA GLU A 53 -11.04 8.02 7.31
C GLU A 53 -11.59 9.44 7.23
N HIS A 54 -10.71 10.44 7.12
CA HIS A 54 -11.09 11.86 7.10
C HIS A 54 -11.96 12.29 8.31
N ASN A 55 -11.71 11.69 9.47
CA ASN A 55 -12.37 12.04 10.72
C ASN A 55 -11.38 12.00 11.90
N ASN A 56 -11.69 12.68 12.98
CA ASN A 56 -10.85 12.79 14.18
C ASN A 56 -11.52 12.19 15.44
N ALA A 57 -12.35 11.16 15.25
CA ALA A 57 -13.08 10.54 16.37
C ALA A 57 -12.16 9.89 17.42
N GLY A 58 -10.95 9.48 17.02
CA GLY A 58 -10.02 8.77 17.88
C GLY A 58 -10.51 7.36 18.21
N PHE A 59 -10.05 6.78 19.34
CA PHE A 59 -10.53 5.48 19.79
C PHE A 59 -12.01 5.56 20.18
N ARG A 60 -12.75 4.51 19.86
CA ARG A 60 -14.19 4.43 20.15
C ARG A 60 -14.45 4.44 21.66
N ARG A 61 -15.49 5.18 22.06
CA ARG A 61 -15.89 5.33 23.45
C ARG A 61 -17.29 4.79 23.74
N VAL A 62 -18.04 4.50 22.68
CA VAL A 62 -19.43 4.02 22.79
C VAL A 62 -19.44 2.50 22.54
N PRO A 63 -20.07 1.71 23.41
CA PRO A 63 -20.21 0.27 23.23
C PRO A 63 -21.14 -0.09 22.03
N GLY A 64 -21.18 -1.37 21.65
CA GLY A 64 -22.05 -1.89 20.61
C GLY A 64 -21.33 -2.37 19.35
N THR A 65 -20.00 -2.18 19.26
CA THR A 65 -19.21 -2.72 18.15
C THR A 65 -19.17 -4.25 18.21
N THR A 66 -19.55 -4.90 17.11
CA THR A 66 -19.47 -6.36 16.94
C THR A 66 -18.92 -6.64 15.54
N LEU A 67 -18.10 -7.68 15.40
CA LEU A 67 -17.63 -8.16 14.10
C LEU A 67 -18.54 -9.28 13.64
N LYS A 68 -19.01 -9.18 12.39
CA LYS A 68 -19.98 -10.10 11.81
C LYS A 68 -19.41 -10.78 10.58
N ASN A 69 -19.81 -12.04 10.36
CA ASN A 69 -19.54 -12.75 9.11
C ASN A 69 -20.47 -12.28 7.97
N GLN A 70 -20.34 -12.89 6.80
CA GLN A 70 -21.15 -12.55 5.62
C GLN A 70 -22.65 -12.86 5.81
N LEU A 71 -23.01 -13.74 6.75
CA LEU A 71 -24.37 -14.08 7.11
C LEU A 71 -24.98 -13.13 8.15
N GLY A 72 -24.18 -12.15 8.64
CA GLY A 72 -24.61 -11.20 9.67
C GLY A 72 -24.52 -11.75 11.11
N GLU A 73 -23.95 -12.94 11.30
CA GLU A 73 -23.76 -13.55 12.61
C GLU A 73 -22.55 -12.93 13.30
N ILE A 74 -22.65 -12.68 14.61
CA ILE A 74 -21.56 -12.14 15.41
C ILE A 74 -20.50 -13.20 15.61
N VAL A 75 -19.29 -12.96 15.07
CA VAL A 75 -18.13 -13.85 15.21
C VAL A 75 -17.18 -13.41 16.30
N TYR A 76 -17.17 -12.12 16.64
CA TYR A 76 -16.34 -11.58 17.70
C TYR A 76 -16.91 -10.28 18.25
N THR A 77 -16.82 -10.11 19.58
CA THR A 77 -17.17 -8.88 20.28
C THR A 77 -15.88 -8.32 20.91
N PRO A 78 -15.30 -7.25 20.35
CA PRO A 78 -14.11 -6.62 20.89
C PRO A 78 -14.43 -5.90 22.22
N PRO A 79 -13.42 -5.43 22.97
CA PRO A 79 -13.62 -4.65 24.20
C PRO A 79 -14.66 -3.53 24.00
N GLN A 80 -15.60 -3.39 24.94
CA GLN A 80 -16.72 -2.45 24.84
C GLN A 80 -16.52 -1.19 25.67
N ASN A 81 -15.62 -1.22 26.66
CA ASN A 81 -15.34 -0.11 27.55
C ASN A 81 -14.18 0.74 27.00
N ALA A 82 -14.33 2.07 27.04
CA ALA A 82 -13.31 3.00 26.55
C ALA A 82 -11.98 2.88 27.31
N ASP A 83 -12.05 2.73 28.64
CA ASP A 83 -10.86 2.61 29.49
C ASP A 83 -10.10 1.30 29.20
N GLU A 84 -10.84 0.24 28.91
CA GLU A 84 -10.27 -1.06 28.52
C GLU A 84 -9.56 -0.97 27.17
N ILE A 85 -10.15 -0.28 26.19
CA ILE A 85 -9.54 -0.03 24.89
C ILE A 85 -8.26 0.79 25.03
N GLU A 86 -8.29 1.87 25.77
CA GLU A 86 -7.13 2.70 26.06
C GLU A 86 -6.02 1.91 26.76
N PHE A 87 -6.38 1.06 27.72
CA PHE A 87 -5.44 0.19 28.43
C PHE A 87 -4.78 -0.82 27.48
N TYR A 88 -5.54 -1.52 26.64
CA TYR A 88 -4.97 -2.48 25.68
C TYR A 88 -4.13 -1.79 24.62
N MET A 89 -4.54 -0.63 24.14
CA MET A 89 -3.76 0.14 23.19
C MET A 89 -2.47 0.70 23.79
N ALA A 90 -2.47 1.07 25.08
CA ALA A 90 -1.26 1.47 25.78
C ALA A 90 -0.27 0.28 25.94
N ASN A 91 -0.79 -0.91 26.22
CA ASN A 91 0.01 -2.12 26.28
C ASN A 91 0.58 -2.49 24.90
N LEU A 92 -0.22 -2.36 23.85
CA LEU A 92 0.24 -2.62 22.49
C LEU A 92 1.32 -1.62 22.05
N GLU A 93 1.17 -0.34 22.38
CA GLU A 93 2.19 0.69 22.14
C GLU A 93 3.53 0.33 22.82
N LYS A 94 3.48 -0.10 24.08
CA LYS A 94 4.65 -0.59 24.79
C LYS A 94 5.29 -1.79 24.08
N PHE A 95 4.50 -2.80 23.71
CA PHE A 95 4.98 -3.98 23.01
C PHE A 95 5.62 -3.67 21.65
N ILE A 96 5.12 -2.67 20.93
CA ILE A 96 5.67 -2.21 19.65
C ILE A 96 7.04 -1.55 19.83
N ASN A 97 7.19 -0.67 20.84
CA ASN A 97 8.32 0.24 20.93
C ASN A 97 9.41 -0.20 21.92
N ASP A 98 9.12 -1.13 22.84
CA ASP A 98 10.06 -1.61 23.85
C ASP A 98 10.51 -3.04 23.53
N ASP A 99 11.76 -3.18 23.05
CA ASP A 99 12.31 -4.48 22.70
C ASP A 99 12.71 -5.31 23.91
N THR A 100 12.76 -4.71 25.12
CA THR A 100 13.05 -5.47 26.35
C THR A 100 11.90 -6.36 26.81
N ILE A 101 10.68 -6.11 26.32
CA ILE A 101 9.47 -6.90 26.66
C ILE A 101 9.50 -8.28 25.99
N SER A 102 10.14 -8.42 24.83
CA SER A 102 10.13 -9.67 24.08
C SER A 102 11.35 -9.76 23.15
N GLU A 103 12.04 -10.89 23.20
CA GLU A 103 13.17 -11.25 22.33
C GLU A 103 12.73 -11.90 21.01
N LEU A 104 11.43 -11.93 20.70
CA LEU A 104 10.92 -12.52 19.47
C LEU A 104 11.43 -11.77 18.24
N ASP A 105 11.62 -12.53 17.16
CA ASP A 105 11.92 -11.96 15.83
C ASP A 105 10.90 -10.88 15.46
N PRO A 106 11.32 -9.77 14.86
CA PRO A 106 10.41 -8.68 14.49
C PRO A 106 9.26 -9.10 13.57
N LEU A 107 9.43 -10.07 12.68
CA LEU A 107 8.35 -10.56 11.83
C LEU A 107 7.29 -11.32 12.64
N ILE A 108 7.72 -12.07 13.67
CA ILE A 108 6.81 -12.74 14.60
C ILE A 108 6.08 -11.70 15.45
N LYS A 109 6.80 -10.70 15.99
CA LYS A 109 6.18 -9.58 16.72
C LYS A 109 5.16 -8.84 15.85
N MET A 110 5.45 -8.60 14.56
CA MET A 110 4.50 -7.99 13.62
C MET A 110 3.19 -8.79 13.53
N ALA A 111 3.26 -10.10 13.43
CA ALA A 111 2.06 -10.94 13.38
C ALA A 111 1.23 -10.86 14.67
N ILE A 112 1.89 -10.81 15.83
CA ILE A 112 1.24 -10.64 17.14
C ILE A 112 0.62 -9.24 17.25
N ILE A 113 1.34 -8.20 16.87
CA ILE A 113 0.86 -6.80 16.85
C ILE A 113 -0.42 -6.69 16.01
N HIS A 114 -0.42 -7.29 14.82
CA HIS A 114 -1.58 -7.26 13.93
C HIS A 114 -2.80 -7.95 14.55
N HIS A 115 -2.62 -9.17 15.09
CA HIS A 115 -3.69 -9.89 15.75
C HIS A 115 -4.25 -9.11 16.93
N GLN A 116 -3.39 -8.55 17.77
CA GLN A 116 -3.81 -7.79 18.94
C GLN A 116 -4.56 -6.52 18.56
N PHE A 117 -4.07 -5.77 17.57
CA PHE A 117 -4.75 -4.58 17.07
C PHE A 117 -6.14 -4.91 16.52
N GLU A 118 -6.26 -5.95 15.70
CA GLU A 118 -7.56 -6.42 15.15
C GLU A 118 -8.50 -6.94 16.26
N SER A 119 -7.95 -7.45 17.36
CA SER A 119 -8.75 -7.93 18.49
C SER A 119 -9.23 -6.79 19.40
N ILE A 120 -8.41 -5.77 19.62
CA ILE A 120 -8.84 -4.55 20.32
C ILE A 120 -9.86 -3.80 19.50
N HIS A 121 -9.68 -3.73 18.18
CA HIS A 121 -10.57 -3.06 17.23
C HIS A 121 -10.90 -1.63 17.68
N PRO A 122 -9.86 -0.76 17.83
CA PRO A 122 -9.99 0.47 18.64
C PRO A 122 -10.82 1.58 17.98
N PHE A 123 -11.08 1.51 16.67
CA PHE A 123 -11.80 2.55 15.94
C PHE A 123 -13.21 2.09 15.52
N PHE A 124 -14.07 3.05 15.19
CA PHE A 124 -15.38 2.74 14.60
C PHE A 124 -15.27 2.21 13.17
N ASP A 125 -14.31 2.75 12.38
CA ASP A 125 -14.02 2.31 11.02
C ASP A 125 -12.52 2.38 10.74
N GLY A 126 -12.10 1.69 9.66
CA GLY A 126 -10.72 1.70 9.19
C GLY A 126 -9.75 0.80 9.96
N ASN A 127 -10.19 -0.01 10.93
CA ASN A 127 -9.29 -0.84 11.74
C ASN A 127 -8.39 -1.72 10.88
N GLY A 128 -8.92 -2.52 9.98
CA GLY A 128 -8.12 -3.40 9.14
C GLY A 128 -7.11 -2.68 8.25
N ARG A 129 -7.46 -1.51 7.72
CA ARG A 129 -6.55 -0.67 6.93
C ARG A 129 -5.46 -0.06 7.80
N THR A 130 -5.83 0.48 8.95
CA THR A 130 -4.89 1.04 9.94
C THR A 130 -3.95 -0.05 10.47
N GLY A 131 -4.44 -1.24 10.83
CA GLY A 131 -3.63 -2.35 11.31
C GLY A 131 -2.58 -2.81 10.28
N ARG A 132 -2.94 -2.84 8.99
CA ARG A 132 -1.97 -3.13 7.93
C ARG A 132 -0.93 -2.03 7.73
N ILE A 133 -1.30 -0.76 7.89
CA ILE A 133 -0.34 0.36 7.90
C ILE A 133 0.60 0.24 9.11
N VAL A 134 0.08 -0.05 10.29
CA VAL A 134 0.85 -0.29 11.52
C VAL A 134 1.91 -1.38 11.29
N ASN A 135 1.56 -2.50 10.67
CA ASN A 135 2.51 -3.57 10.34
C ASN A 135 3.67 -3.08 9.48
N ILE A 136 3.35 -2.38 8.38
CA ILE A 136 4.37 -1.88 7.45
C ILE A 136 5.30 -0.87 8.15
N LEU A 137 4.73 0.04 8.94
CA LEU A 137 5.51 1.03 9.68
C LEU A 137 6.36 0.40 10.78
N TYR A 138 5.87 -0.66 11.42
CA TYR A 138 6.66 -1.43 12.37
C TYR A 138 7.89 -2.06 11.70
N LEU A 139 7.75 -2.65 10.51
CA LEU A 139 8.88 -3.18 9.75
C LEU A 139 9.88 -2.08 9.34
N VAL A 140 9.40 -0.86 9.08
CA VAL A 140 10.28 0.31 8.83
C VAL A 140 11.04 0.70 10.10
N ILE A 141 10.40 0.72 11.27
CA ILE A 141 11.06 1.02 12.55
C ILE A 141 12.13 -0.02 12.87
N LYS A 142 11.87 -1.28 12.55
CA LYS A 142 12.82 -2.40 12.75
C LYS A 142 13.87 -2.51 11.63
N GLU A 143 13.93 -1.53 10.73
CA GLU A 143 14.91 -1.45 9.63
C GLU A 143 14.89 -2.66 8.68
N LEU A 144 13.76 -3.41 8.66
CA LEU A 144 13.50 -4.47 7.68
C LEU A 144 12.99 -3.92 6.34
N LEU A 145 12.52 -2.67 6.34
CA LEU A 145 12.11 -1.91 5.16
C LEU A 145 12.67 -0.49 5.22
N ASP A 146 13.35 -0.04 4.18
CA ASP A 146 13.79 1.36 4.05
C ASP A 146 12.62 2.30 3.74
N ILE A 147 11.63 1.80 2.99
CA ILE A 147 10.43 2.52 2.57
C ILE A 147 9.20 1.60 2.67
N PRO A 148 7.99 2.14 2.87
CA PRO A 148 6.79 1.36 3.15
C PRO A 148 6.16 0.79 1.85
N ILE A 149 6.86 -0.10 1.15
CA ILE A 149 6.44 -0.64 -0.15
C ILE A 149 5.78 -2.03 -0.09
N LEU A 150 5.76 -2.66 1.07
CA LEU A 150 5.19 -4.00 1.25
C LEU A 150 3.65 -3.93 1.33
N TYR A 151 2.94 -4.40 0.32
CA TYR A 151 1.47 -4.30 0.24
C TYR A 151 0.76 -5.56 0.74
N LEU A 152 0.83 -5.83 2.05
CA LEU A 152 0.18 -6.98 2.70
C LEU A 152 -1.33 -7.08 2.47
N SER A 153 -2.00 -5.94 2.19
CA SER A 153 -3.45 -5.94 1.95
C SER A 153 -3.86 -6.87 0.82
N ARG A 154 -3.01 -7.04 -0.21
CA ARG A 154 -3.28 -7.92 -1.33
C ARG A 154 -3.38 -9.38 -0.89
N TYR A 155 -2.39 -9.83 -0.12
CA TYR A 155 -2.35 -11.20 0.42
C TYR A 155 -3.55 -11.48 1.32
N VAL A 156 -3.85 -10.57 2.24
CA VAL A 156 -5.00 -10.69 3.16
C VAL A 156 -6.34 -10.74 2.40
N ILE A 157 -6.53 -9.90 1.38
CA ILE A 157 -7.78 -9.87 0.60
C ILE A 157 -7.97 -11.16 -0.19
N ARG A 158 -6.90 -11.71 -0.77
CA ARG A 158 -6.93 -12.97 -1.55
C ARG A 158 -7.22 -14.18 -0.66
N ASN A 159 -6.67 -14.19 0.55
CA ASN A 159 -6.82 -15.26 1.53
C ASN A 159 -7.80 -14.89 2.65
N LYS A 160 -8.87 -14.11 2.33
CA LYS A 160 -9.75 -13.50 3.31
C LYS A 160 -10.43 -14.51 4.24
N GLY A 161 -10.85 -15.65 3.71
CA GLY A 161 -11.50 -16.71 4.50
C GLY A 161 -10.56 -17.27 5.56
N GLU A 162 -9.32 -17.61 5.14
CA GLU A 162 -8.30 -18.17 6.02
C GLU A 162 -7.81 -17.13 7.04
N TYR A 163 -7.64 -15.88 6.63
CA TYR A 163 -7.30 -14.78 7.53
C TYR A 163 -8.27 -14.66 8.70
N TYR A 164 -9.58 -14.66 8.44
CA TYR A 164 -10.57 -14.56 9.52
C TYR A 164 -10.69 -15.82 10.35
N ARG A 165 -10.52 -17.01 9.73
CA ARG A 165 -10.47 -18.28 10.45
C ARG A 165 -9.35 -18.27 11.48
N LEU A 166 -8.14 -17.92 11.03
CA LEU A 166 -6.93 -17.90 11.89
C LEU A 166 -7.00 -16.83 12.97
N LEU A 167 -7.53 -15.63 12.67
CA LEU A 167 -7.79 -14.62 13.70
C LEU A 167 -8.68 -15.17 14.83
N GLN A 168 -9.71 -15.94 14.48
CA GLN A 168 -10.62 -16.51 15.45
C GLN A 168 -10.00 -17.72 16.18
N ASP A 169 -9.22 -18.53 15.49
CA ASP A 169 -8.52 -19.68 16.09
C ASP A 169 -7.51 -19.25 17.19
N VAL A 170 -6.81 -18.17 17.00
CA VAL A 170 -5.96 -17.61 18.07
C VAL A 170 -6.82 -17.21 19.27
N ARG A 171 -7.97 -16.58 19.07
CA ARG A 171 -8.84 -16.09 20.16
C ARG A 171 -9.47 -17.23 20.95
N VAL A 172 -9.85 -18.33 20.28
CA VAL A 172 -10.60 -19.44 20.89
C VAL A 172 -9.67 -20.56 21.35
N ASN A 173 -8.71 -20.93 20.52
CA ASN A 173 -7.87 -22.12 20.69
C ASN A 173 -6.42 -21.79 21.02
N ASN A 174 -6.04 -20.50 21.08
CA ASN A 174 -4.66 -20.04 21.28
C ASN A 174 -3.68 -20.56 20.19
N SER A 175 -4.16 -20.75 18.96
CA SER A 175 -3.42 -21.32 17.82
C SER A 175 -2.53 -20.29 17.15
N TRP A 176 -1.50 -19.82 17.87
CA TRP A 176 -0.60 -18.76 17.39
C TRP A 176 0.29 -19.21 16.23
N GLU A 177 0.72 -20.47 16.20
CA GLU A 177 1.66 -20.95 15.20
C GLU A 177 1.10 -20.81 13.77
N GLU A 178 -0.12 -21.31 13.53
CA GLU A 178 -0.76 -21.21 12.21
C GLU A 178 -0.96 -19.76 11.76
N TRP A 179 -1.36 -18.88 12.69
CA TRP A 179 -1.49 -17.45 12.44
C TRP A 179 -0.17 -16.79 12.04
N ILE A 180 0.89 -17.07 12.81
CA ILE A 180 2.22 -16.51 12.55
C ILE A 180 2.73 -16.99 11.20
N ILE A 181 2.63 -18.29 10.90
CA ILE A 181 3.03 -18.86 9.61
C ILE A 181 2.26 -18.20 8.45
N PHE A 182 0.95 -18.01 8.60
CA PHE A 182 0.12 -17.31 7.61
C PHE A 182 0.63 -15.89 7.34
N MET A 183 0.92 -15.12 8.37
CA MET A 183 1.42 -13.76 8.25
C MET A 183 2.82 -13.71 7.63
N LEU A 184 3.72 -14.64 8.00
CA LEU A 184 5.06 -14.76 7.42
C LEU A 184 5.02 -15.09 5.93
N LYS A 185 4.16 -16.03 5.52
CA LYS A 185 3.90 -16.34 4.10
C LYS A 185 3.40 -15.10 3.34
N GLY A 186 2.54 -14.32 3.97
CA GLY A 186 2.05 -13.06 3.40
C GLY A 186 3.18 -12.05 3.17
N VAL A 187 4.12 -11.95 4.11
CA VAL A 187 5.33 -11.11 3.94
C VAL A 187 6.20 -11.63 2.81
N GLU A 188 6.52 -12.93 2.81
CA GLU A 188 7.37 -13.59 1.80
C GLU A 188 6.81 -13.36 0.39
N GLU A 189 5.57 -13.77 0.13
CA GLU A 189 4.95 -13.64 -1.20
C GLU A 189 4.87 -12.18 -1.65
N THR A 190 4.49 -11.27 -0.76
CA THR A 190 4.39 -9.85 -1.10
C THR A 190 5.76 -9.24 -1.36
N ALA A 191 6.80 -9.65 -0.64
CA ALA A 191 8.18 -9.21 -0.84
C ALA A 191 8.71 -9.69 -2.20
N GLU A 192 8.55 -10.97 -2.53
CA GLU A 192 8.95 -11.53 -3.83
C GLU A 192 8.27 -10.79 -4.99
N GLN A 193 6.96 -10.58 -4.89
CA GLN A 193 6.19 -9.84 -5.87
C GLN A 193 6.69 -8.40 -6.04
N THR A 194 6.99 -7.73 -4.95
CA THR A 194 7.50 -6.35 -4.96
C THR A 194 8.88 -6.28 -5.59
N ILE A 195 9.78 -7.22 -5.26
CA ILE A 195 11.12 -7.32 -5.85
C ILE A 195 11.03 -7.54 -7.36
N TYR A 196 10.17 -8.46 -7.80
CA TYR A 196 9.93 -8.70 -9.23
C TYR A 196 9.48 -7.41 -9.93
N LEU A 197 8.45 -6.73 -9.40
CA LEU A 197 7.94 -5.49 -9.97
C LEU A 197 9.01 -4.40 -10.07
N VAL A 198 9.78 -4.18 -9.02
CA VAL A 198 10.87 -3.19 -9.00
C VAL A 198 11.94 -3.52 -10.04
N LYS A 199 12.31 -4.80 -10.18
CA LYS A 199 13.25 -5.26 -11.21
C LYS A 199 12.72 -4.98 -12.62
N GLN A 200 11.47 -5.29 -12.92
CA GLN A 200 10.86 -5.03 -14.23
C GLN A 200 10.79 -3.54 -14.55
N VAL A 201 10.41 -2.71 -13.58
CA VAL A 201 10.43 -1.24 -13.75
C VAL A 201 11.86 -0.75 -14.03
N SER A 202 12.85 -1.25 -13.30
CA SER A 202 14.27 -0.87 -13.48
C SER A 202 14.78 -1.23 -14.88
N ILE A 203 14.46 -2.43 -15.38
CA ILE A 203 14.81 -2.88 -16.73
C ILE A 203 14.16 -1.96 -17.78
N MET A 204 12.86 -1.67 -17.62
CA MET A 204 12.13 -0.77 -18.52
C MET A 204 12.70 0.65 -18.51
N MET A 205 13.09 1.18 -17.36
CA MET A 205 13.75 2.49 -17.26
C MET A 205 15.10 2.50 -18.00
N ALA A 206 15.87 1.42 -17.90
CA ALA A 206 17.13 1.28 -18.62
C ALA A 206 16.91 1.24 -20.15
N GLU A 207 15.91 0.49 -20.63
CA GLU A 207 15.51 0.46 -22.05
C GLU A 207 15.11 1.85 -22.54
N TYR A 208 14.25 2.55 -21.80
CA TYR A 208 13.80 3.89 -22.16
C TYR A 208 14.97 4.86 -22.23
N LYS A 209 15.86 4.84 -21.23
CA LYS A 209 17.10 5.64 -21.20
C LYS A 209 17.97 5.39 -22.43
N PHE A 210 18.14 4.12 -22.81
CA PHE A 210 18.92 3.74 -23.98
C PHE A 210 18.33 4.31 -25.28
N LYS A 211 17.01 4.23 -25.47
CA LYS A 211 16.31 4.76 -26.65
C LYS A 211 16.26 6.29 -26.66
N MET A 212 16.13 6.94 -25.50
CA MET A 212 16.02 8.39 -25.40
C MET A 212 17.35 9.11 -25.62
N ARG A 213 18.46 8.59 -25.12
CA ARG A 213 19.76 9.25 -25.18
C ARG A 213 20.22 9.67 -26.59
N PRO A 214 20.15 8.84 -27.62
CA PRO A 214 20.56 9.23 -28.97
C PRO A 214 19.68 10.36 -29.55
N VAL A 215 18.38 10.33 -29.28
CA VAL A 215 17.40 11.26 -29.87
C VAL A 215 17.41 12.62 -29.16
N PHE A 216 17.54 12.62 -27.84
CA PHE A 216 17.56 13.85 -27.05
C PHE A 216 18.97 14.48 -26.94
N GLY A 217 20.05 13.70 -27.13
CA GLY A 217 21.41 14.19 -27.10
C GLY A 217 21.71 15.04 -25.86
N LYS A 218 22.19 16.28 -26.07
CA LYS A 218 22.56 17.21 -24.98
C LYS A 218 21.36 17.71 -24.15
N VAL A 219 20.13 17.59 -24.65
CA VAL A 219 18.91 18.02 -23.92
C VAL A 219 18.28 16.87 -23.12
N TYR A 220 18.87 15.67 -23.18
CA TYR A 220 18.44 14.56 -22.31
C TYR A 220 18.61 14.93 -20.84
N ARG A 221 17.55 14.75 -20.06
CA ARG A 221 17.55 14.94 -18.60
C ARG A 221 16.96 13.69 -17.94
N HIS A 222 17.52 13.34 -16.81
CA HIS A 222 17.05 12.18 -16.03
C HIS A 222 15.65 12.43 -15.47
N GLU A 223 15.31 13.67 -15.15
CA GLU A 223 13.99 14.11 -14.70
C GLU A 223 12.90 13.79 -15.73
N LEU A 224 13.22 13.88 -17.04
CA LEU A 224 12.27 13.47 -18.08
C LEU A 224 11.97 11.97 -17.99
N LEU A 225 13.00 11.14 -17.84
CA LEU A 225 12.81 9.70 -17.65
C LEU A 225 11.99 9.41 -16.39
N ASN A 226 12.33 10.03 -15.26
CA ASN A 226 11.63 9.84 -13.99
C ASN A 226 10.14 10.21 -14.11
N ASN A 227 9.82 11.32 -14.81
CA ASN A 227 8.42 11.71 -15.03
C ASN A 227 7.60 10.62 -15.71
N LEU A 228 8.19 9.88 -16.68
CA LEU A 228 7.51 8.81 -17.41
C LEU A 228 7.18 7.58 -16.53
N PHE A 229 7.83 7.47 -15.36
CA PHE A 229 7.65 6.36 -14.42
C PHE A 229 6.99 6.79 -13.10
N ASN A 230 6.84 8.09 -12.85
CA ASN A 230 6.10 8.59 -11.68
C ASN A 230 4.61 8.21 -11.75
N HIS A 231 4.05 8.18 -12.96
CA HIS A 231 2.68 7.78 -13.23
C HIS A 231 2.62 6.98 -14.54
N PRO A 232 1.63 6.11 -14.72
CA PRO A 232 1.43 5.38 -15.99
C PRO A 232 1.08 6.29 -17.17
N TYR A 233 0.88 7.58 -16.94
CA TYR A 233 0.67 8.60 -17.96
C TYR A 233 1.33 9.91 -17.56
N THR A 234 1.59 10.76 -18.54
CA THR A 234 2.02 12.14 -18.31
C THR A 234 1.22 13.13 -19.17
N LYS A 235 1.37 14.42 -18.87
CA LYS A 235 0.78 15.55 -19.58
C LYS A 235 1.84 16.59 -19.89
N ILE A 236 1.56 17.49 -20.83
CA ILE A 236 2.46 18.62 -21.13
C ILE A 236 2.77 19.43 -19.87
N GLU A 237 1.76 19.67 -19.03
CA GLU A 237 1.90 20.42 -17.78
C GLU A 237 2.87 19.76 -16.79
N PHE A 238 2.83 18.43 -16.66
CA PHE A 238 3.73 17.68 -15.78
C PHE A 238 5.18 17.84 -16.21
N ILE A 239 5.43 17.70 -17.52
CA ILE A 239 6.79 17.89 -18.08
C ILE A 239 7.25 19.33 -17.92
N MET A 240 6.36 20.33 -18.10
CA MET A 240 6.70 21.73 -17.86
C MET A 240 7.15 21.97 -16.43
N ASN A 241 6.41 21.45 -15.47
CA ASN A 241 6.67 21.65 -14.05
C ASN A 241 7.98 20.94 -13.61
N ASP A 242 8.14 19.66 -13.98
CA ASP A 242 9.28 18.85 -13.55
C ASP A 242 10.60 19.30 -14.18
N LEU A 243 10.57 19.76 -15.43
CA LEU A 243 11.78 20.17 -16.15
C LEU A 243 12.01 21.69 -16.15
N GLY A 244 11.05 22.51 -15.73
CA GLY A 244 11.13 23.96 -15.78
C GLY A 244 11.19 24.51 -17.21
N ILE A 245 10.48 23.89 -18.17
CA ILE A 245 10.52 24.23 -19.59
C ILE A 245 9.17 24.78 -20.09
N LYS A 246 9.23 25.50 -21.23
CA LYS A 246 8.03 26.09 -21.85
C LYS A 246 7.16 25.02 -22.52
N ARG A 247 5.85 25.30 -22.63
CA ARG A 247 4.82 24.42 -23.19
C ARG A 247 5.17 23.82 -24.56
N LEU A 248 5.70 24.63 -25.48
CA LEU A 248 6.09 24.17 -26.81
C LEU A 248 7.23 23.14 -26.77
N THR A 249 8.22 23.35 -25.91
CA THR A 249 9.34 22.41 -25.71
C THR A 249 8.86 21.11 -25.06
N ALA A 250 7.99 21.20 -24.06
CA ALA A 250 7.39 20.02 -23.42
C ALA A 250 6.56 19.20 -24.41
N ALA A 251 5.72 19.85 -25.22
CA ALA A 251 4.94 19.19 -26.27
C ALA A 251 5.85 18.49 -27.30
N LYS A 252 6.91 19.16 -27.76
CA LYS A 252 7.90 18.57 -28.67
C LYS A 252 8.57 17.33 -28.07
N TYR A 253 8.95 17.38 -26.78
CA TYR A 253 9.58 16.23 -26.11
C TYR A 253 8.63 15.04 -26.03
N LEU A 254 7.35 15.29 -25.71
CA LEU A 254 6.33 14.25 -25.66
C LEU A 254 6.04 13.64 -27.04
N ASP A 255 5.99 14.45 -28.09
CA ASP A 255 5.81 13.94 -29.45
C ASP A 255 7.03 13.10 -29.89
N MET A 256 8.27 13.50 -29.57
CA MET A 256 9.48 12.68 -29.79
C MET A 256 9.42 11.34 -29.06
N LEU A 257 8.84 11.30 -27.85
CA LEU A 257 8.66 10.04 -27.09
C LEU A 257 7.57 9.14 -27.69
N VAL A 258 6.58 9.72 -28.35
CA VAL A 258 5.57 8.99 -29.14
C VAL A 258 6.21 8.40 -30.40
N ASP A 259 7.04 9.17 -31.12
CA ASP A 259 7.77 8.71 -32.31
C ASP A 259 8.76 7.57 -31.96
N LEU A 260 9.30 7.53 -30.75
CA LEU A 260 10.12 6.44 -30.22
C LEU A 260 9.31 5.22 -29.73
N GLU A 261 7.99 5.25 -29.83
CA GLU A 261 7.07 4.22 -29.32
C GLU A 261 7.19 3.97 -27.81
N LEU A 262 7.68 4.96 -27.05
CA LEU A 262 7.76 4.91 -25.60
C LEU A 262 6.46 5.35 -24.91
N LEU A 263 5.69 6.19 -25.61
CA LEU A 263 4.39 6.69 -25.15
C LEU A 263 3.34 6.56 -26.24
N LYS A 264 2.09 6.39 -25.83
CA LYS A 264 0.92 6.46 -26.69
C LYS A 264 0.12 7.72 -26.38
N LYS A 265 -0.02 8.60 -27.37
CA LYS A 265 -0.84 9.81 -27.25
C LYS A 265 -2.32 9.49 -27.41
N ILE A 266 -3.14 9.92 -26.46
CA ILE A 266 -4.60 9.85 -26.53
C ILE A 266 -5.20 11.20 -26.19
N LYS A 267 -6.36 11.51 -26.79
CA LYS A 267 -7.13 12.73 -26.50
C LYS A 267 -8.33 12.36 -25.63
N VAL A 268 -8.48 13.04 -24.51
CA VAL A 268 -9.64 12.88 -23.60
C VAL A 268 -10.23 14.27 -23.37
N GLY A 269 -11.41 14.52 -23.94
CA GLY A 269 -12.00 15.84 -23.94
C GLY A 269 -11.12 16.86 -24.69
N ARG A 270 -10.70 17.90 -24.01
CA ARG A 270 -9.81 18.96 -24.55
C ARG A 270 -8.33 18.73 -24.29
N GLU A 271 -7.97 17.67 -23.55
CA GLU A 271 -6.60 17.41 -23.10
C GLU A 271 -5.95 16.23 -23.82
N ASN A 272 -4.63 16.31 -24.00
CA ASN A 272 -3.81 15.20 -24.46
C ASN A 272 -3.15 14.51 -23.28
N TYR A 273 -3.27 13.19 -23.22
CA TYR A 273 -2.61 12.29 -22.30
C TYR A 273 -1.59 11.46 -23.07
N TYR A 274 -0.44 11.23 -22.45
CA TYR A 274 0.65 10.45 -23.01
C TYR A 274 0.84 9.24 -22.10
N LEU A 275 0.42 8.06 -22.56
CA LEU A 275 0.38 6.83 -21.78
C LEU A 275 1.68 6.04 -21.94
N ASN A 276 2.28 5.63 -20.83
CA ASN A 276 3.30 4.61 -20.81
C ASN A 276 2.60 3.24 -20.81
N THR A 277 2.28 2.73 -22.01
CA THR A 277 1.49 1.49 -22.16
C THR A 277 2.22 0.29 -21.59
N LYS A 278 3.55 0.20 -21.76
CA LYS A 278 4.35 -0.89 -21.18
C LYS A 278 4.27 -0.92 -19.65
N LEU A 279 4.30 0.26 -19.00
CA LEU A 279 4.15 0.36 -17.55
C LEU A 279 2.73 0.00 -17.10
N ILE A 280 1.72 0.40 -17.88
CA ILE A 280 0.32 0.01 -17.65
C ILE A 280 0.17 -1.51 -17.74
N ASP A 281 0.69 -2.11 -18.81
CA ASP A 281 0.61 -3.54 -19.05
C ASP A 281 1.34 -4.33 -17.95
N LEU A 282 2.52 -3.86 -17.52
CA LEU A 282 3.23 -4.45 -16.37
C LEU A 282 2.36 -4.48 -15.11
N PHE A 283 1.70 -3.36 -14.76
CA PHE A 283 0.83 -3.32 -13.58
C PHE A 283 -0.45 -4.14 -13.73
N MET A 284 -1.01 -4.21 -14.93
CA MET A 284 -2.22 -5.00 -15.20
C MET A 284 -1.93 -6.49 -15.20
N ASN A 285 -0.88 -6.93 -15.91
CA ASN A 285 -0.51 -8.33 -16.02
C ASN A 285 0.07 -8.88 -14.72
N PHE A 286 0.78 -8.06 -13.94
CA PHE A 286 1.23 -8.40 -12.60
C PHE A 286 0.08 -8.88 -11.70
N SER A 287 -1.13 -8.41 -11.95
CA SER A 287 -2.32 -8.87 -11.24
C SER A 287 -2.82 -10.24 -11.72
N VAL A 288 -2.55 -10.62 -12.97
CA VAL A 288 -3.00 -11.87 -13.61
C VAL A 288 -1.97 -12.99 -13.42
N GLU A 289 -0.69 -12.74 -13.69
CA GLU A 289 0.39 -13.74 -13.58
C GLU A 289 0.56 -14.28 -12.15
N VAL A 290 0.26 -13.45 -11.15
CA VAL A 290 0.26 -13.91 -9.76
C VAL A 290 -0.87 -14.88 -9.49
N GLN A 291 -2.02 -14.79 -10.19
CA GLN A 291 -3.11 -15.77 -10.08
C GLN A 291 -2.76 -17.09 -10.75
N ASP A 292 -2.11 -17.07 -11.92
CA ASP A 292 -1.74 -18.27 -12.68
C ASP A 292 -0.60 -19.06 -12.02
N ASN A 293 0.40 -18.38 -11.45
CA ASN A 293 1.49 -19.03 -10.72
C ASN A 293 1.01 -19.73 -9.43
N GLU A 294 -0.05 -19.27 -8.81
CA GLU A 294 -0.63 -19.94 -7.65
C GLU A 294 -1.48 -21.15 -8.02
N LEU A 295 -2.25 -21.06 -9.11
CA LEU A 295 -2.95 -22.24 -9.63
C LEU A 295 -1.95 -23.37 -9.93
N ASN A 296 -0.80 -23.05 -10.51
CA ASN A 296 0.26 -24.01 -10.80
C ASN A 296 0.96 -24.52 -9.52
N ARG A 297 1.15 -23.70 -8.48
CA ARG A 297 1.70 -24.15 -7.18
C ARG A 297 0.75 -25.09 -6.45
N ILE A 298 -0.57 -24.84 -6.49
CA ILE A 298 -1.59 -25.71 -5.87
C ILE A 298 -1.64 -27.06 -6.57
N ILE A 299 -1.51 -27.10 -7.90
CA ILE A 299 -1.50 -28.34 -8.70
C ILE A 299 -0.25 -29.19 -8.40
N THR A 300 0.92 -28.56 -8.20
CA THR A 300 2.19 -29.28 -7.93
C THR A 300 2.38 -29.71 -6.47
N THR A 301 1.59 -29.21 -5.52
CA THR A 301 1.62 -29.67 -4.11
C THR A 301 0.66 -30.83 -3.82
N HIS A 302 -0.11 -31.29 -4.81
CA HIS A 302 -1.03 -32.42 -4.71
C HIS A 302 -0.59 -33.64 -5.55
N GLU A 303 0.60 -33.62 -6.14
CA GLU A 303 1.34 -34.79 -6.64
C GLU A 303 2.43 -35.23 -5.65
#